data_2b6ea0d0cd6d37cb6d8a54e8eb116d39
#
_entry.id   2b6ea0d0cd6d37cb6d8a54e8eb116d39
#
_cell.length_a   1.000
_cell.length_b   1.000
_cell.length_c   1.000
_cell.angle_alpha   90.00
_cell.angle_beta   90.00
_cell.angle_gamma   90.00
#
_symmetry.space_group_name_H-M   'P 1'
#
loop_
_entity.id
_entity.type
_entity.pdbx_description
1 polymer ?
#
loop_
_entity_poly.entity_id
_entity_poly.type
_entity_poly.pdbx_seq_one_letter_code
_entity_poly.pdbx_strand_id
1 'polypeptide(L)'
;MYTREEASQLRQAFWTTFGQYLAPYPSSEGSKINWVNYKTGLKDVSFRMHADKKVATIGIELTHPDPDIQELFFEQFLELKSLLHEYVGEEWEWELHTSDEFGKTISRIYREISGVSIFKKDDWPTLISFFKPRIIALDDFWSGAQYSFDALR
;
A
#
# COMPACT_ATOMS: atom_id res chain seq x y z
N MET A 1 15.53 1.39 -23.80
CA MET A 1 14.55 2.36 -23.31
C MET A 1 13.15 1.99 -23.82
N TYR A 2 12.14 2.15 -23.00
CA TYR A 2 10.77 1.80 -23.34
C TYR A 2 10.01 3.03 -23.82
N THR A 3 9.13 2.85 -24.81
CA THR A 3 8.17 3.89 -25.20
C THR A 3 7.13 4.03 -24.07
N ARG A 4 6.37 5.14 -24.08
CA ARG A 4 5.28 5.35 -23.12
C ARG A 4 4.25 4.20 -23.17
N GLU A 5 3.93 3.75 -24.37
CA GLU A 5 2.99 2.66 -24.57
C GLU A 5 3.53 1.34 -24.02
N GLU A 6 4.79 1.02 -24.33
CA GLU A 6 5.44 -0.19 -23.81
C GLU A 6 5.50 -0.17 -22.29
N ALA A 7 5.84 0.97 -21.69
CA ALA A 7 5.89 1.14 -20.25
C ALA A 7 4.52 0.90 -19.61
N SER A 8 3.48 1.46 -20.22
CA SER A 8 2.10 1.28 -19.75
C SER A 8 1.68 -0.19 -19.82
N GLN A 9 2.00 -0.86 -20.92
CA GLN A 9 1.69 -2.28 -21.09
C GLN A 9 2.41 -3.16 -20.08
N LEU A 10 3.68 -2.87 -19.80
CA LEU A 10 4.45 -3.62 -18.81
C LEU A 10 3.90 -3.44 -17.40
N ARG A 11 3.53 -2.21 -17.04
CA ARG A 11 2.89 -1.96 -15.74
C ARG A 11 1.59 -2.76 -15.63
N GLN A 12 0.74 -2.65 -16.62
CA GLN A 12 -0.53 -3.36 -16.62
C GLN A 12 -0.32 -4.87 -16.53
N ALA A 13 0.63 -5.40 -17.29
CA ALA A 13 0.94 -6.83 -17.27
C ALA A 13 1.43 -7.28 -15.90
N PHE A 14 2.28 -6.47 -15.25
CA PHE A 14 2.75 -6.82 -13.90
C PHE A 14 1.59 -6.90 -12.90
N TRP A 15 0.75 -5.86 -12.85
CA TRP A 15 -0.34 -5.83 -11.87
C TRP A 15 -1.38 -6.90 -12.16
N THR A 16 -1.63 -7.22 -13.42
CA THR A 16 -2.51 -8.34 -13.80
C THR A 16 -1.92 -9.66 -13.30
N THR A 17 -0.63 -9.88 -13.52
CA THR A 17 0.07 -11.09 -13.06
C THR A 17 0.04 -11.18 -11.54
N PHE A 18 0.32 -10.07 -10.86
CA PHE A 18 0.29 -10.02 -9.40
C PHE A 18 -1.11 -10.34 -8.86
N GLY A 19 -2.13 -9.75 -9.46
CA GLY A 19 -3.52 -10.02 -9.07
C GLY A 19 -3.90 -11.49 -9.26
N GLN A 20 -3.48 -12.10 -10.36
CA GLN A 20 -3.70 -13.53 -10.60
C GLN A 20 -2.97 -14.40 -9.58
N TYR A 21 -1.74 -14.00 -9.24
CA TYR A 21 -0.93 -14.71 -8.25
C TYR A 21 -1.59 -14.71 -6.87
N LEU A 22 -2.24 -13.61 -6.50
CA LEU A 22 -2.89 -13.46 -5.19
C LEU A 22 -4.35 -13.91 -5.19
N ALA A 23 -4.97 -14.13 -6.35
CA ALA A 23 -6.38 -14.49 -6.43
C ALA A 23 -6.80 -15.69 -5.55
N PRO A 24 -5.96 -16.75 -5.39
CA PRO A 24 -6.33 -17.87 -4.52
C PRO A 24 -6.33 -17.55 -3.03
N TYR A 25 -5.74 -16.42 -2.63
CA TYR A 25 -5.63 -16.05 -1.21
C TYR A 25 -6.86 -15.29 -0.77
N PRO A 26 -7.65 -15.82 0.19
CA PRO A 26 -8.79 -15.07 0.73
C PRO A 26 -8.30 -13.98 1.67
N SER A 27 -9.16 -12.98 1.93
CA SER A 27 -8.90 -11.99 2.96
C SER A 27 -8.89 -12.66 4.34
N SER A 28 -8.48 -11.90 5.35
CA SER A 28 -8.50 -12.34 6.75
C SER A 28 -9.90 -12.76 7.21
N GLU A 29 -10.93 -12.25 6.54
CA GLU A 29 -12.33 -12.60 6.84
C GLU A 29 -12.85 -13.73 5.96
N GLY A 30 -11.98 -14.36 5.16
CA GLY A 30 -12.33 -15.48 4.30
C GLY A 30 -13.01 -15.09 3.00
N SER A 31 -13.08 -13.80 2.70
CA SER A 31 -13.73 -13.30 1.48
C SER A 31 -12.74 -13.18 0.32
N LYS A 32 -13.27 -13.33 -0.89
CA LYS A 32 -12.51 -13.05 -2.10
C LYS A 32 -12.45 -11.55 -2.29
N ILE A 33 -11.23 -11.00 -2.43
CA ILE A 33 -11.04 -9.56 -2.56
C ILE A 33 -10.10 -9.25 -3.73
N ASN A 34 -10.11 -7.99 -4.16
CA ASN A 34 -9.18 -7.48 -5.15
C ASN A 34 -7.93 -6.93 -4.41
N TRP A 35 -6.86 -7.70 -4.41
CA TRP A 35 -5.63 -7.34 -3.71
C TRP A 35 -4.93 -6.12 -4.34
N VAL A 36 -5.06 -5.93 -5.65
CA VAL A 36 -4.42 -4.82 -6.34
C VAL A 36 -5.11 -3.49 -6.03
N ASN A 37 -6.44 -3.52 -5.90
CA ASN A 37 -7.24 -2.34 -5.54
C ASN A 37 -7.93 -2.60 -4.21
N TYR A 38 -7.14 -2.71 -3.16
CA TYR A 38 -7.63 -3.02 -1.84
C TYR A 38 -8.56 -1.93 -1.32
N LYS A 39 -9.69 -2.33 -0.77
CA LYS A 39 -10.68 -1.42 -0.20
C LYS A 39 -10.61 -1.44 1.33
N THR A 40 -10.20 -0.34 1.93
CA THR A 40 -10.14 -0.23 3.40
C THR A 40 -11.51 -0.02 4.03
N GLY A 41 -12.48 0.46 3.26
CA GLY A 41 -13.78 0.85 3.76
C GLY A 41 -13.82 2.29 4.27
N LEU A 42 -12.67 2.98 4.34
CA LEU A 42 -12.59 4.39 4.71
C LEU A 42 -12.13 5.19 3.49
N LYS A 43 -12.87 6.25 3.17
CA LYS A 43 -12.63 7.07 1.98
C LYS A 43 -11.22 7.65 1.94
N ASP A 44 -10.70 8.07 3.09
CA ASP A 44 -9.45 8.82 3.17
C ASP A 44 -8.26 7.98 3.63
N VAL A 45 -8.44 6.66 3.68
CA VAL A 45 -7.38 5.70 3.99
C VAL A 45 -7.27 4.71 2.85
N SER A 46 -6.09 4.61 2.26
CA SER A 46 -5.82 3.69 1.16
C SER A 46 -4.56 2.89 1.42
N PHE A 47 -4.56 1.63 0.99
CA PHE A 47 -3.33 0.85 0.92
C PHE A 47 -2.84 0.92 -0.51
N ARG A 48 -1.62 1.39 -0.71
CA ARG A 48 -1.06 1.62 -2.05
C ARG A 48 0.19 0.80 -2.26
N MET A 49 0.25 0.18 -3.43
CA MET A 49 1.45 -0.47 -3.94
C MET A 49 1.88 0.27 -5.19
N HIS A 50 3.16 0.60 -5.27
CA HIS A 50 3.71 1.37 -6.39
C HIS A 50 5.06 0.80 -6.78
N ALA A 51 5.33 0.74 -8.07
CA ALA A 51 6.64 0.34 -8.59
C ALA A 51 6.95 1.11 -9.86
N ASP A 52 8.19 1.55 -10.00
CA ASP A 52 8.65 2.23 -11.19
C ASP A 52 9.96 1.59 -11.70
N LYS A 53 10.81 2.37 -12.35
CA LYS A 53 12.05 1.88 -12.95
C LYS A 53 13.17 1.64 -11.96
N LYS A 54 13.03 2.08 -10.70
CA LYS A 54 14.12 2.02 -9.70
C LYS A 54 13.67 1.56 -8.32
N VAL A 55 12.44 1.86 -7.94
CA VAL A 55 11.96 1.63 -6.57
C VAL A 55 10.57 1.00 -6.57
N ALA A 56 10.25 0.35 -5.46
CA ALA A 56 8.91 -0.14 -5.19
C ALA A 56 8.54 0.25 -3.77
N THR A 57 7.29 0.66 -3.58
CA THR A 57 6.77 1.06 -2.26
C THR A 57 5.44 0.38 -1.99
N ILE A 58 5.20 0.10 -0.73
CA ILE A 58 3.88 -0.30 -0.23
C ILE A 58 3.60 0.50 1.02
N GLY A 59 2.39 0.99 1.18
CA GLY A 59 2.08 1.79 2.35
C GLY A 59 0.62 2.12 2.52
N ILE A 60 0.38 2.80 3.61
CA ILE A 60 -0.91 3.36 3.99
C ILE A 60 -0.84 4.84 3.64
N GLU A 61 -1.79 5.33 2.85
CA GLU A 61 -1.89 6.76 2.50
C GLU A 61 -3.12 7.36 3.12
N LEU A 62 -2.92 8.51 3.77
CA LEU A 62 -3.96 9.28 4.42
C LEU A 62 -4.16 10.55 3.60
N THR A 63 -5.35 10.70 3.02
CA THR A 63 -5.58 11.68 1.95
C THR A 63 -6.69 12.67 2.23
N HIS A 64 -7.16 12.76 3.49
CA HIS A 64 -8.21 13.73 3.81
C HIS A 64 -7.77 15.14 3.43
N PRO A 65 -8.61 15.92 2.72
CA PRO A 65 -8.20 17.25 2.23
C PRO A 65 -7.95 18.28 3.34
N ASP A 66 -8.55 18.10 4.52
CA ASP A 66 -8.27 18.96 5.68
C ASP A 66 -7.05 18.41 6.40
N PRO A 67 -5.93 19.18 6.46
CA PRO A 67 -4.71 18.69 7.10
C PRO A 67 -4.88 18.34 8.58
N ASP A 68 -5.74 19.03 9.29
CA ASP A 68 -5.98 18.77 10.71
C ASP A 68 -6.69 17.43 10.91
N ILE A 69 -7.66 17.13 10.05
CA ILE A 69 -8.34 15.83 10.09
C ILE A 69 -7.39 14.73 9.63
N GLN A 70 -6.60 15.00 8.60
CA GLN A 70 -5.57 14.06 8.14
C GLN A 70 -4.62 13.70 9.29
N GLU A 71 -4.25 14.68 10.10
CA GLU A 71 -3.39 14.46 11.27
C GLU A 71 -4.06 13.58 12.33
N LEU A 72 -5.38 13.72 12.53
CA LEU A 72 -6.12 12.84 13.46
C LEU A 72 -6.04 11.38 13.02
N PHE A 73 -6.16 11.11 11.73
CA PHE A 73 -5.96 9.75 11.21
C PHE A 73 -4.54 9.27 11.48
N PHE A 74 -3.55 10.12 11.25
CA PHE A 74 -2.15 9.78 11.48
C PHE A 74 -1.89 9.46 12.95
N GLU A 75 -2.42 10.27 13.87
CA GLU A 75 -2.29 10.06 15.31
C GLU A 75 -2.94 8.74 15.73
N GLN A 76 -4.09 8.39 15.13
CA GLN A 76 -4.74 7.12 15.43
C GLN A 76 -3.86 5.94 14.98
N PHE A 77 -3.22 6.04 13.81
CA PHE A 77 -2.26 5.02 13.40
C PHE A 77 -1.05 4.97 14.33
N LEU A 78 -0.59 6.11 14.85
CA LEU A 78 0.52 6.13 15.81
C LEU A 78 0.19 5.35 17.08
N GLU A 79 -1.05 5.39 17.54
CA GLU A 79 -1.49 4.59 18.68
C GLU A 79 -1.45 3.09 18.37
N LEU A 80 -1.55 2.72 17.11
CA LEU A 80 -1.51 1.35 16.65
C LEU A 80 -0.13 0.93 16.13
N LYS A 81 0.89 1.76 16.32
CA LYS A 81 2.22 1.55 15.73
C LYS A 81 2.83 0.20 16.12
N SER A 82 2.78 -0.16 17.39
CA SER A 82 3.31 -1.44 17.86
C SER A 82 2.59 -2.62 17.24
N LEU A 83 1.26 -2.51 17.12
CA LEU A 83 0.44 -3.55 16.51
C LEU A 83 0.76 -3.71 15.03
N LEU A 84 0.86 -2.59 14.32
CA LEU A 84 1.24 -2.61 12.90
C LEU A 84 2.61 -3.28 12.73
N HIS A 85 3.58 -2.90 13.57
CA HIS A 85 4.92 -3.50 13.56
C HIS A 85 4.88 -5.01 13.71
N GLU A 86 4.04 -5.51 14.62
CA GLU A 86 3.88 -6.94 14.81
C GLU A 86 3.39 -7.64 13.55
N TYR A 87 2.40 -7.04 12.88
CA TYR A 87 1.81 -7.66 11.68
C TYR A 87 2.76 -7.65 10.49
N VAL A 88 3.43 -6.51 10.24
CA VAL A 88 4.32 -6.42 9.07
C VAL A 88 5.73 -6.94 9.36
N GLY A 89 6.09 -7.12 10.62
CA GLY A 89 7.37 -7.72 11.02
C GLY A 89 8.60 -6.85 10.82
N GLU A 90 8.41 -5.54 10.63
CA GLU A 90 9.52 -4.62 10.34
C GLU A 90 9.11 -3.19 10.64
N GLU A 91 10.09 -2.28 10.70
CA GLU A 91 9.81 -0.86 10.85
C GLU A 91 9.55 -0.22 9.49
N TRP A 92 8.52 0.64 9.45
CA TRP A 92 8.15 1.40 8.27
C TRP A 92 8.44 2.88 8.50
N GLU A 93 8.48 3.66 7.42
CA GLU A 93 8.67 5.10 7.47
C GLU A 93 7.33 5.79 7.72
N TRP A 94 7.35 6.83 8.57
CA TRP A 94 6.16 7.59 8.96
C TRP A 94 6.35 9.04 8.55
N GLU A 95 5.51 9.54 7.66
CA GLU A 95 5.59 10.93 7.17
C GLU A 95 4.25 11.62 7.31
N LEU A 96 4.21 12.63 8.19
CA LEU A 96 3.04 13.48 8.36
C LEU A 96 3.15 14.66 7.39
N HIS A 97 2.07 14.93 6.62
CA HIS A 97 1.97 16.08 5.72
C HIS A 97 3.14 16.19 4.75
N THR A 98 3.27 15.21 3.90
CA THR A 98 4.22 15.26 2.78
C THR A 98 3.46 15.57 1.48
N SER A 99 4.18 15.75 0.37
CA SER A 99 3.56 15.99 -0.93
C SER A 99 3.60 14.72 -1.77
N ASP A 100 2.50 14.41 -2.44
CA ASP A 100 2.50 13.34 -3.43
C ASP A 100 3.07 13.86 -4.77
N GLU A 101 3.07 13.01 -5.79
CA GLU A 101 3.61 13.36 -7.11
C GLU A 101 2.84 14.48 -7.82
N PHE A 102 1.62 14.78 -7.36
CA PHE A 102 0.78 15.85 -7.91
C PHE A 102 0.79 17.10 -7.03
N GLY A 103 1.65 17.17 -6.03
CA GLY A 103 1.74 18.30 -5.11
C GLY A 103 0.64 18.33 -4.05
N LYS A 104 -0.15 17.28 -3.93
CA LYS A 104 -1.21 17.19 -2.94
C LYS A 104 -0.62 16.79 -1.58
N THR A 105 -1.12 17.40 -0.52
CA THR A 105 -0.69 17.07 0.85
C THR A 105 -1.31 15.76 1.29
N ILE A 106 -0.47 14.78 1.60
CA ILE A 106 -0.88 13.48 2.14
C ILE A 106 0.00 13.13 3.32
N SER A 107 -0.43 12.16 4.12
CA SER A 107 0.43 11.53 5.13
C SER A 107 0.55 10.06 4.77
N ARG A 108 1.68 9.45 5.08
CA ARG A 108 1.89 8.07 4.68
C ARG A 108 2.75 7.29 5.66
N ILE A 109 2.51 6.00 5.69
CA ILE A 109 3.25 5.02 6.47
C ILE A 109 3.65 3.94 5.48
N TYR A 110 4.95 3.79 5.21
CA TYR A 110 5.35 2.99 4.05
C TYR A 110 6.69 2.29 4.22
N ARG A 111 6.92 1.32 3.36
CA ARG A 111 8.19 0.63 3.17
C ARG A 111 8.60 0.74 1.71
N GLU A 112 9.89 0.92 1.47
CA GLU A 112 10.41 1.07 0.11
C GLU A 112 11.61 0.15 -0.08
N ILE A 113 11.73 -0.41 -1.29
CA ILE A 113 12.95 -1.07 -1.75
C ILE A 113 13.43 -0.40 -3.03
N SER A 114 14.74 -0.43 -3.24
CA SER A 114 15.37 0.13 -4.44
C SER A 114 16.09 -0.96 -5.22
N GLY A 115 16.56 -0.60 -6.41
CA GLY A 115 17.28 -1.54 -7.26
C GLY A 115 16.37 -2.55 -7.97
N VAL A 116 15.10 -2.24 -8.11
CA VAL A 116 14.10 -3.07 -8.78
C VAL A 116 13.35 -2.25 -9.83
N SER A 117 12.93 -2.88 -10.91
CA SER A 117 12.19 -2.22 -11.97
C SER A 117 10.99 -3.05 -12.41
N ILE A 118 9.81 -2.43 -12.41
CA ILE A 118 8.60 -3.04 -12.93
C ILE A 118 8.72 -3.32 -14.44
N PHE A 119 9.63 -2.64 -15.12
CA PHE A 119 9.85 -2.80 -16.57
C PHE A 119 10.78 -3.96 -16.90
N LYS A 120 11.45 -4.54 -15.90
CA LYS A 120 12.32 -5.71 -16.09
C LYS A 120 11.63 -6.95 -15.55
N LYS A 121 11.21 -7.83 -16.45
CA LYS A 121 10.50 -9.05 -16.03
C LYS A 121 11.32 -9.91 -15.06
N ASP A 122 12.64 -9.85 -15.15
CA ASP A 122 13.52 -10.57 -14.23
C ASP A 122 13.39 -10.09 -12.78
N ASP A 123 12.94 -8.85 -12.59
CA ASP A 123 12.70 -8.27 -11.25
C ASP A 123 11.31 -8.59 -10.68
N TRP A 124 10.41 -9.10 -11.52
CA TRP A 124 9.03 -9.36 -11.08
C TRP A 124 8.94 -10.34 -9.90
N PRO A 125 9.71 -11.45 -9.84
CA PRO A 125 9.68 -12.28 -8.64
C PRO A 125 10.05 -11.53 -7.36
N THR A 126 11.03 -10.62 -7.44
CA THR A 126 11.44 -9.77 -6.31
C THR A 126 10.30 -8.82 -5.90
N LEU A 127 9.65 -8.21 -6.89
CA LEU A 127 8.51 -7.31 -6.64
C LEU A 127 7.34 -8.06 -5.99
N ILE A 128 7.02 -9.24 -6.49
CA ILE A 128 5.94 -10.07 -5.93
C ILE A 128 6.28 -10.46 -4.49
N SER A 129 7.52 -10.86 -4.24
CA SER A 129 7.99 -11.22 -2.89
C SER A 129 7.98 -10.03 -1.94
N PHE A 130 8.14 -8.83 -2.47
CA PHE A 130 8.05 -7.60 -1.67
C PHE A 130 6.60 -7.26 -1.32
N PHE A 131 5.71 -7.26 -2.31
CA PHE A 131 4.33 -6.82 -2.13
C PHE A 131 3.44 -7.84 -1.43
N LYS A 132 3.55 -9.10 -1.81
CA LYS A 132 2.61 -10.14 -1.35
C LYS A 132 2.53 -10.27 0.17
N PRO A 133 3.62 -10.52 0.90
CA PRO A 133 3.51 -10.70 2.35
C PRO A 133 3.05 -9.43 3.04
N ARG A 134 3.40 -8.27 2.50
CA ARG A 134 3.08 -6.99 3.10
C ARG A 134 1.63 -6.60 2.93
N ILE A 135 1.06 -6.81 1.74
CA ILE A 135 -0.36 -6.50 1.55
C ILE A 135 -1.25 -7.46 2.33
N ILE A 136 -0.86 -8.73 2.43
CA ILE A 136 -1.58 -9.71 3.25
C ILE A 136 -1.50 -9.31 4.73
N ALA A 137 -0.32 -8.90 5.20
CA ALA A 137 -0.16 -8.45 6.58
C ALA A 137 -0.98 -7.19 6.88
N LEU A 138 -1.04 -6.25 5.94
CA LEU A 138 -1.90 -5.06 6.09
C LEU A 138 -3.36 -5.44 6.21
N ASP A 139 -3.82 -6.40 5.41
CA ASP A 139 -5.21 -6.88 5.48
C ASP A 139 -5.49 -7.50 6.85
N ASP A 140 -4.59 -8.36 7.34
CA ASP A 140 -4.72 -8.98 8.66
C ASP A 140 -4.77 -7.93 9.77
N PHE A 141 -3.88 -6.95 9.71
CA PHE A 141 -3.86 -5.82 10.65
C PHE A 141 -5.18 -5.04 10.60
N TRP A 142 -5.62 -4.72 9.40
CA TRP A 142 -6.78 -3.85 9.19
C TRP A 142 -8.09 -4.51 9.60
N SER A 143 -8.19 -5.82 9.55
CA SER A 143 -9.41 -6.54 9.92
C SER A 143 -9.86 -6.20 11.35
N GLY A 144 -8.92 -5.95 12.25
CA GLY A 144 -9.23 -5.51 13.62
C GLY A 144 -9.06 -4.01 13.82
N ALA A 145 -7.99 -3.43 13.26
CA ALA A 145 -7.62 -2.04 13.48
C ALA A 145 -8.64 -1.03 12.94
N GLN A 146 -9.37 -1.37 11.88
CA GLN A 146 -10.32 -0.46 11.24
C GLN A 146 -11.35 0.12 12.21
N TYR A 147 -11.75 -0.65 13.21
CA TYR A 147 -12.79 -0.23 14.16
C TYR A 147 -12.34 0.90 15.09
N SER A 148 -11.03 1.06 15.27
CA SER A 148 -10.49 2.16 16.07
C SER A 148 -10.63 3.52 15.38
N PHE A 149 -11.04 3.53 14.10
CA PHE A 149 -11.27 4.75 13.33
C PHE A 149 -12.74 5.15 13.25
N ASP A 150 -13.63 4.43 13.95
CA ASP A 150 -15.07 4.72 13.87
C ASP A 150 -15.42 6.15 14.25
N ALA A 151 -14.71 6.73 15.19
CA ALA A 151 -14.95 8.13 15.61
C ALA A 151 -14.51 9.16 14.54
N LEU A 152 -13.74 8.75 13.54
CA LEU A 152 -13.24 9.62 12.48
C LEU A 152 -13.99 9.47 11.15
N ARG A 153 -15.00 8.62 11.10
CA ARG A 153 -15.79 8.39 9.88
C ARG A 153 -16.69 9.59 9.55
#